data_3159d1fff0b3634e69e40f88e3c04178
#
_entry.id   3159d1fff0b3634e69e40f88e3c04178
#
_cell.length_a   1.000
_cell.length_b   1.000
_cell.length_c   1.000
_cell.angle_alpha   90.00
_cell.angle_beta   90.00
_cell.angle_gamma   90.00
#
_symmetry.space_group_name_H-M   'P 1'
#
loop_
_entity.id
_entity.type
_entity.pdbx_description
1 polymer ?
#
loop_
_entity_poly.entity_id
_entity_poly.type
_entity_poly.pdbx_seq_one_letter_code
_entity_poly.pdbx_strand_id
1 'polypeptide(L)'
;MPQWGAVKGFRNLAPDSGLTEEELLTIAAWVVGGAPEGNPLTLPRTTQTGVTPALPPLHDGIIVNRSHRLKRSIVLAGIRPDPPAEVPTARIVAMLPDGRKQPLLWLFRYDPKWKRTFRFRAPLPLPAGSVVESDAPLQFVLETP
;
A
#
# COMPACT_ATOMS: atom_id res chain seq x y z
N MET A 1 0.94 -13.98 -10.26
CA MET A 1 1.60 -13.23 -9.19
C MET A 1 0.64 -12.17 -8.69
N PRO A 2 0.42 -12.00 -7.38
CA PRO A 2 -0.43 -10.93 -6.89
C PRO A 2 0.18 -9.57 -7.30
N GLN A 3 -0.65 -8.73 -7.89
CA GLN A 3 -0.30 -7.40 -8.39
C GLN A 3 -0.18 -6.46 -7.17
N TRP A 4 0.99 -6.42 -6.55
CA TRP A 4 1.27 -5.59 -5.39
C TRP A 4 2.31 -4.54 -5.78
N GLY A 5 1.84 -3.34 -6.13
CA GLY A 5 2.70 -2.24 -6.57
C GLY A 5 3.34 -1.42 -5.44
N ALA A 6 3.26 -1.86 -4.18
CA ALA A 6 3.87 -1.15 -3.05
C ALA A 6 4.99 -1.97 -2.41
N VAL A 7 6.08 -1.29 -2.03
CA VAL A 7 7.21 -1.92 -1.34
C VAL A 7 6.87 -2.14 0.13
N LYS A 8 7.05 -3.37 0.61
CA LYS A 8 6.85 -3.73 2.02
C LYS A 8 7.90 -3.06 2.91
N GLY A 9 7.51 -2.80 4.14
CA GLY A 9 8.39 -2.21 5.14
C GLY A 9 8.52 -0.69 5.07
N PHE A 10 8.09 -0.06 3.97
CA PHE A 10 8.07 1.39 3.86
C PHE A 10 6.94 2.01 4.69
N ARG A 11 5.76 1.35 4.71
CA ARG A 11 4.61 1.69 5.55
C ARG A 11 3.75 0.45 5.79
N ASN A 12 3.07 0.40 6.96
CA ASN A 12 2.11 -0.67 7.25
C ASN A 12 0.78 -0.41 6.53
N LEU A 13 0.53 -1.17 5.48
CA LEU A 13 -0.68 -1.10 4.67
C LEU A 13 -1.70 -2.18 5.10
N ALA A 14 -2.98 -1.98 4.74
CA ALA A 14 -4.05 -2.93 4.97
C ALA A 14 -4.96 -3.05 3.73
N PRO A 15 -5.37 -4.27 3.32
CA PRO A 15 -4.82 -5.54 3.78
C PRO A 15 -3.39 -5.72 3.28
N ASP A 16 -2.53 -6.26 4.12
CA ASP A 16 -1.21 -6.69 3.68
C ASP A 16 -1.33 -8.08 3.05
N SER A 17 -1.42 -8.13 1.75
CA SER A 17 -1.51 -9.38 0.97
C SER A 17 -0.16 -9.92 0.52
N GLY A 18 0.91 -9.33 0.99
CA GLY A 18 2.25 -9.83 0.69
C GLY A 18 2.65 -10.97 1.62
N LEU A 19 3.43 -11.91 1.12
CA LEU A 19 4.01 -12.98 1.92
C LEU A 19 5.06 -12.43 2.88
N THR A 20 5.13 -13.00 4.07
CA THR A 20 6.22 -12.79 5.01
C THR A 20 7.50 -13.47 4.50
N GLU A 21 8.65 -13.10 5.05
CA GLU A 21 9.91 -13.75 4.73
C GLU A 21 9.88 -15.25 5.06
N GLU A 22 9.27 -15.62 6.18
CA GLU A 22 9.10 -17.02 6.61
C GLU A 22 8.24 -17.81 5.63
N GLU A 23 7.12 -17.24 5.16
CA GLU A 23 6.27 -17.86 4.14
C GLU A 23 7.00 -18.01 2.80
N LEU A 24 7.80 -17.02 2.40
CA LEU A 24 8.63 -17.07 1.20
C LEU A 24 9.70 -18.16 1.32
N LEU A 25 10.39 -18.26 2.45
CA LEU A 25 11.38 -19.31 2.70
C LEU A 25 10.73 -20.69 2.72
N THR A 26 9.54 -20.83 3.28
CA THR A 26 8.78 -22.08 3.27
C THR A 26 8.45 -22.53 1.85
N ILE A 27 7.95 -21.62 1.03
CA ILE A 27 7.66 -21.89 -0.38
C ILE A 27 8.93 -22.22 -1.14
N ALA A 28 10.02 -21.49 -0.92
CA ALA A 28 11.30 -21.76 -1.57
C ALA A 28 11.84 -23.15 -1.20
N ALA A 29 11.80 -23.52 0.07
CA ALA A 29 12.22 -24.84 0.54
C ALA A 29 11.37 -25.97 -0.07
N TRP A 30 10.05 -25.76 -0.16
CA TRP A 30 9.16 -26.72 -0.80
C TRP A 30 9.48 -26.90 -2.29
N VAL A 31 9.75 -25.82 -3.02
CA VAL A 31 10.15 -25.89 -4.44
C VAL A 31 11.48 -26.60 -4.61
N VAL A 32 12.50 -26.26 -3.79
CA VAL A 32 13.82 -26.92 -3.82
C VAL A 32 13.71 -28.43 -3.49
N GLY A 33 12.76 -28.78 -2.61
CA GLY A 33 12.44 -30.18 -2.26
C GLY A 33 11.70 -30.96 -3.36
N GLY A 34 11.53 -30.38 -4.55
CA GLY A 34 10.85 -31.01 -5.68
C GLY A 34 9.33 -30.80 -5.71
N ALA A 35 8.84 -29.86 -4.93
CA ALA A 35 7.41 -29.50 -4.85
C ALA A 35 6.48 -30.74 -4.67
N PRO A 36 6.72 -31.62 -3.68
CA PRO A 36 5.94 -32.84 -3.52
C PRO A 36 4.46 -32.51 -3.31
N GLU A 37 3.61 -33.31 -3.93
CA GLU A 37 2.16 -33.21 -3.70
C GLU A 37 1.83 -33.61 -2.26
N GLY A 38 1.04 -32.78 -1.57
CA GLY A 38 0.59 -33.06 -0.21
C GLY A 38 -0.47 -34.16 -0.17
N ASN A 39 -0.69 -34.72 1.02
CA ASN A 39 -1.77 -35.69 1.20
C ASN A 39 -3.14 -34.98 1.15
N PRO A 40 -4.03 -35.30 0.17
CA PRO A 40 -5.35 -34.66 0.05
C PRO A 40 -6.21 -34.78 1.31
N LEU A 41 -5.99 -35.84 2.12
CA LEU A 41 -6.74 -36.09 3.36
C LEU A 41 -6.34 -35.13 4.50
N THR A 42 -5.16 -34.50 4.40
CA THR A 42 -4.66 -33.53 5.37
C THR A 42 -4.94 -32.09 4.95
N LEU A 43 -5.55 -31.87 3.77
CA LEU A 43 -5.96 -30.54 3.38
C LEU A 43 -6.94 -29.98 4.43
N PRO A 44 -6.68 -28.77 4.95
CA PRO A 44 -7.67 -28.13 5.82
C PRO A 44 -8.96 -28.05 5.04
N ARG A 45 -10.07 -28.50 5.66
CA ARG A 45 -11.40 -28.23 5.08
C ARG A 45 -11.42 -26.72 4.82
N THR A 46 -11.84 -26.36 3.60
CA THR A 46 -11.93 -24.95 3.20
C THR A 46 -12.77 -24.24 4.27
N THR A 47 -12.12 -23.77 5.30
CA THR A 47 -12.75 -22.81 6.19
C THR A 47 -13.09 -21.66 5.28
N GLN A 48 -14.36 -21.34 5.16
CA GLN A 48 -14.79 -20.11 4.52
C GLN A 48 -13.82 -19.04 4.97
N THR A 49 -13.03 -18.56 4.05
CA THR A 49 -12.08 -17.45 4.32
C THR A 49 -12.88 -16.44 5.08
N GLY A 50 -12.56 -16.26 6.35
CA GLY A 50 -13.33 -15.39 7.23
C GLY A 50 -13.56 -14.10 6.48
N VAL A 51 -14.81 -13.65 6.39
CA VAL A 51 -15.17 -12.40 5.73
C VAL A 51 -14.23 -11.35 6.33
N THR A 52 -13.21 -10.97 5.57
CA THR A 52 -12.34 -9.87 6.00
C THR A 52 -13.27 -8.69 6.22
N PRO A 53 -13.37 -8.14 7.44
CA PRO A 53 -14.29 -7.05 7.69
C PRO A 53 -14.10 -5.99 6.61
N ALA A 54 -15.18 -5.65 5.92
CA ALA A 54 -15.11 -4.63 4.89
C ALA A 54 -14.55 -3.36 5.53
N LEU A 55 -13.40 -2.92 5.04
CA LEU A 55 -12.81 -1.68 5.52
C LEU A 55 -13.82 -0.55 5.23
N PRO A 56 -14.00 0.41 6.14
CA PRO A 56 -14.92 1.51 5.95
C PRO A 56 -14.64 2.23 4.63
N PRO A 57 -15.65 2.77 3.96
CA PRO A 57 -15.44 3.50 2.71
C PRO A 57 -14.46 4.66 2.94
N LEU A 58 -13.61 4.90 1.97
CA LEU A 58 -12.74 6.09 1.97
C LEU A 58 -13.39 7.17 1.11
N HIS A 59 -13.18 8.40 1.51
CA HIS A 59 -13.62 9.57 0.77
C HIS A 59 -12.46 10.16 -0.02
N ASP A 60 -12.72 10.53 -1.26
CA ASP A 60 -11.77 11.29 -2.07
C ASP A 60 -11.47 12.61 -1.37
N GLY A 61 -10.22 12.80 -1.00
CA GLY A 61 -9.76 14.00 -0.30
C GLY A 61 -9.09 14.98 -1.24
N ILE A 62 -7.76 15.03 -1.19
CA ILE A 62 -6.97 16.03 -1.90
C ILE A 62 -6.26 15.37 -3.08
N ILE A 63 -6.51 15.90 -4.29
CA ILE A 63 -5.72 15.52 -5.49
C ILE A 63 -4.40 16.26 -5.43
N VAL A 64 -3.31 15.49 -5.54
CA VAL A 64 -1.94 16.01 -5.52
C VAL A 64 -1.28 15.73 -6.86
N ASN A 65 -0.84 16.79 -7.51
CA ASN A 65 -0.01 16.72 -8.70
C ASN A 65 1.44 16.94 -8.30
N ARG A 66 2.16 15.85 -8.01
CA ARG A 66 3.56 15.82 -7.57
C ARG A 66 3.81 16.36 -6.15
N SER A 67 3.31 17.54 -5.79
CA SER A 67 3.49 18.12 -4.47
C SER A 67 2.29 18.96 -4.05
N HIS A 68 1.94 18.92 -2.76
CA HIS A 68 0.84 19.72 -2.20
C HIS A 68 1.12 20.09 -0.74
N ARG A 69 0.96 21.38 -0.40
CA ARG A 69 1.01 21.85 0.97
C ARG A 69 -0.38 21.82 1.60
N LEU A 70 -0.52 21.13 2.71
CA LEU A 70 -1.78 21.04 3.45
C LEU A 70 -2.10 22.36 4.14
N LYS A 71 -3.25 22.96 3.80
CA LYS A 71 -3.77 24.19 4.43
C LYS A 71 -4.38 23.92 5.80
N ARG A 72 -4.82 22.69 6.05
CA ARG A 72 -5.44 22.27 7.33
C ARG A 72 -4.91 20.87 7.71
N SER A 73 -5.04 20.52 8.99
CA SER A 73 -4.74 19.17 9.44
C SER A 73 -5.74 18.19 8.82
N ILE A 74 -5.23 17.03 8.40
CA ILE A 74 -6.03 15.92 7.89
C ILE A 74 -5.65 14.62 8.57
N VAL A 75 -6.57 13.68 8.57
CA VAL A 75 -6.28 12.28 8.93
C VAL A 75 -6.22 11.48 7.63
N LEU A 76 -5.04 11.05 7.27
CA LEU A 76 -4.82 10.31 6.03
C LEU A 76 -5.05 8.81 6.27
N ALA A 77 -6.01 8.22 5.57
CA ALA A 77 -6.37 6.81 5.71
C ALA A 77 -5.86 5.95 4.55
N GLY A 78 -5.58 6.56 3.40
CA GLY A 78 -5.05 5.87 2.24
C GLY A 78 -4.53 6.80 1.16
N ILE A 79 -3.88 6.20 0.18
CA ILE A 79 -3.40 6.89 -1.02
C ILE A 79 -3.82 6.07 -2.24
N ARG A 80 -4.44 6.74 -3.20
CA ARG A 80 -4.74 6.17 -4.52
C ARG A 80 -3.87 6.83 -5.58
N PRO A 81 -2.87 6.13 -6.11
CA PRO A 81 -2.10 6.62 -7.25
C PRO A 81 -2.97 6.64 -8.51
N ASP A 82 -2.84 7.70 -9.29
CA ASP A 82 -3.54 7.86 -10.57
C ASP A 82 -2.59 8.38 -11.65
N PRO A 83 -1.54 7.63 -11.96
CA PRO A 83 -0.60 8.03 -13.01
C PRO A 83 -1.18 7.78 -14.40
N PRO A 84 -0.77 8.55 -15.42
CA PRO A 84 -1.21 8.35 -16.80
C PRO A 84 -0.60 7.11 -17.46
N ALA A 85 0.50 6.58 -16.91
CA ALA A 85 1.24 5.44 -17.45
C ALA A 85 1.86 4.61 -16.30
N GLU A 86 2.45 3.45 -16.64
CA GLU A 86 3.18 2.64 -15.68
C GLU A 86 4.30 3.45 -14.99
N VAL A 87 4.38 3.31 -13.68
CA VAL A 87 5.39 3.98 -12.85
C VAL A 87 6.43 2.95 -12.42
N PRO A 88 7.68 3.02 -12.93
CA PRO A 88 8.73 2.09 -12.53
C PRO A 88 9.01 2.11 -11.04
N THR A 89 9.14 3.30 -10.48
CA THR A 89 9.26 3.55 -9.04
C THR A 89 8.82 4.96 -8.67
N ALA A 90 8.16 5.12 -7.53
CA ALA A 90 7.81 6.43 -6.97
C ALA A 90 7.70 6.34 -5.45
N ARG A 91 8.29 7.29 -4.76
CA ARG A 91 8.16 7.43 -3.31
C ARG A 91 7.31 8.65 -2.98
N ILE A 92 6.29 8.44 -2.19
CA ILE A 92 5.45 9.51 -1.66
C ILE A 92 5.80 9.69 -0.20
N VAL A 93 6.15 10.90 0.17
CA VAL A 93 6.54 11.27 1.53
C VAL A 93 5.79 12.52 1.99
N ALA A 94 5.57 12.65 3.29
CA ALA A 94 5.10 13.88 3.89
C ALA A 94 6.25 14.53 4.66
N MET A 95 6.53 15.78 4.37
CA MET A 95 7.41 16.61 5.17
C MET A 95 6.56 17.38 6.17
N LEU A 96 6.76 17.11 7.45
CA LEU A 96 6.04 17.75 8.53
C LEU A 96 6.56 19.17 8.79
N PRO A 97 5.79 20.06 9.44
CA PRO A 97 6.25 21.43 9.75
C PRO A 97 7.50 21.49 10.62
N ASP A 98 7.78 20.44 11.39
CA ASP A 98 8.98 20.29 12.22
C ASP A 98 10.22 19.80 11.44
N GLY A 99 10.09 19.62 10.12
CA GLY A 99 11.15 19.13 9.22
C GLY A 99 11.30 17.61 9.17
N ARG A 100 10.56 16.85 9.98
CA ARG A 100 10.59 15.39 9.89
C ARG A 100 9.96 14.88 8.60
N LYS A 101 10.60 13.89 7.99
CA LYS A 101 10.07 13.18 6.83
C LYS A 101 9.30 11.95 7.28
N GLN A 102 8.06 11.84 6.84
CA GLN A 102 7.19 10.71 7.12
C GLN A 102 6.99 9.91 5.83
N PRO A 103 7.46 8.65 5.75
CA PRO A 103 7.22 7.81 4.60
C PRO A 103 5.72 7.46 4.51
N LEU A 104 5.13 7.58 3.32
CA LEU A 104 3.73 7.29 3.09
C LEU A 104 3.55 6.06 2.20
N LEU A 105 4.13 6.06 1.01
CA LEU A 105 3.98 4.98 0.05
C LEU A 105 5.21 4.91 -0.86
N TRP A 106 5.69 3.70 -1.11
CA TRP A 106 6.69 3.44 -2.14
C TRP A 106 6.09 2.49 -3.17
N LEU A 107 5.85 3.01 -4.38
CA LEU A 107 5.40 2.26 -5.52
C LEU A 107 6.58 1.63 -6.25
N PHE A 108 6.39 0.40 -6.71
CA PHE A 108 7.34 -0.30 -7.55
C PHE A 108 6.59 -1.02 -8.67
N ARG A 109 6.91 -0.70 -9.93
CA ARG A 109 6.27 -1.25 -11.13
C ARG A 109 4.74 -1.18 -11.06
N TYR A 110 4.23 -0.02 -10.66
CA TYR A 110 2.80 0.19 -10.53
C TYR A 110 2.14 0.44 -11.88
N ASP A 111 1.17 -0.42 -12.24
CA ASP A 111 0.33 -0.25 -13.43
C ASP A 111 -0.97 0.48 -13.04
N PRO A 112 -1.29 1.62 -13.68
CA PRO A 112 -2.52 2.37 -13.40
C PRO A 112 -3.81 1.59 -13.67
N LYS A 113 -3.76 0.55 -14.51
CA LYS A 113 -4.90 -0.35 -14.75
C LYS A 113 -5.40 -1.03 -13.48
N TRP A 114 -4.56 -1.16 -12.48
CA TRP A 114 -4.95 -1.80 -11.21
C TRP A 114 -5.89 -0.95 -10.37
N LYS A 115 -5.95 0.38 -10.58
CA LYS A 115 -6.83 1.34 -9.87
C LYS A 115 -6.88 1.07 -8.36
N ARG A 116 -5.75 0.83 -7.75
CA ARG A 116 -5.66 0.35 -6.38
C ARG A 116 -5.49 1.49 -5.39
N THR A 117 -6.28 1.48 -4.32
CA THR A 117 -6.04 2.29 -3.13
C THR A 117 -5.16 1.53 -2.15
N PHE A 118 -4.11 2.17 -1.69
CA PHE A 118 -3.24 1.67 -0.62
C PHE A 118 -3.70 2.29 0.70
N ARG A 119 -4.40 1.48 1.49
CA ARG A 119 -4.91 1.90 2.80
C ARG A 119 -3.85 1.72 3.87
N PHE A 120 -3.81 2.62 4.83
CA PHE A 120 -2.97 2.47 6.00
C PHE A 120 -3.66 1.59 7.04
N ARG A 121 -2.91 0.72 7.72
CA ARG A 121 -3.43 -0.08 8.83
C ARG A 121 -3.92 0.80 9.98
N ALA A 122 -3.22 1.91 10.24
CA ALA A 122 -3.63 2.95 11.15
C ALA A 122 -3.65 4.28 10.42
N PRO A 123 -4.76 5.03 10.47
CA PRO A 123 -4.84 6.37 9.91
C PRO A 123 -3.74 7.28 10.46
N LEU A 124 -3.19 8.14 9.62
CA LEU A 124 -2.05 8.99 9.91
C LEU A 124 -2.47 10.46 10.03
N PRO A 125 -2.34 11.08 11.21
CA PRO A 125 -2.57 12.50 11.33
C PRO A 125 -1.44 13.29 10.66
N LEU A 126 -1.78 14.17 9.73
CA LEU A 126 -0.88 15.13 9.11
C LEU A 126 -1.29 16.54 9.51
N PRO A 127 -0.44 17.29 10.22
CA PRO A 127 -0.75 18.64 10.65
C PRO A 127 -0.80 19.63 9.47
N ALA A 128 -1.49 20.76 9.67
CA ALA A 128 -1.47 21.85 8.72
C ALA A 128 -0.02 22.32 8.46
N GLY A 129 0.27 22.74 7.23
CA GLY A 129 1.61 23.13 6.82
C GLY A 129 2.50 21.96 6.35
N SER A 130 2.09 20.70 6.56
CA SER A 130 2.79 19.56 5.97
C SER A 130 2.77 19.63 4.45
N VAL A 131 3.87 19.19 3.83
CA VAL A 131 4.00 19.10 2.37
C VAL A 131 4.04 17.62 2.00
N VAL A 132 3.06 17.17 1.22
CA VAL A 132 3.07 15.82 0.65
C VAL A 132 3.62 15.90 -0.75
N GLU A 133 4.66 15.11 -1.04
CA GLU A 133 5.36 15.16 -2.31
C GLU A 133 5.72 13.75 -2.83
N SER A 134 5.87 13.64 -4.15
CA SER A 134 6.39 12.46 -4.83
C SER A 134 7.72 12.80 -5.51
N ASP A 135 8.68 11.90 -5.43
CA ASP A 135 9.98 12.00 -6.14
C ASP A 135 9.83 11.79 -7.66
N ALA A 136 8.74 11.19 -8.10
CA ALA A 136 8.41 11.03 -9.51
C ALA A 136 7.21 11.92 -9.93
N PRO A 137 7.06 12.24 -11.22
CA PRO A 137 5.89 12.93 -11.73
C PRO A 137 4.66 12.03 -11.66
N LEU A 138 3.97 12.07 -10.53
CA LEU A 138 2.85 11.21 -10.19
C LEU A 138 1.68 12.04 -9.68
N GLN A 139 0.50 11.82 -10.27
CA GLN A 139 -0.75 12.25 -9.68
C GLN A 139 -1.25 11.20 -8.69
N PHE A 140 -1.75 11.62 -7.54
CA PHE A 140 -2.34 10.75 -6.54
C PHE A 140 -3.38 11.48 -5.70
N VAL A 141 -4.28 10.71 -5.11
CA VAL A 141 -5.34 11.21 -4.23
C VAL A 141 -5.03 10.80 -2.80
N LEU A 142 -5.07 11.77 -1.90
CA LEU A 142 -5.04 11.56 -0.45
C LEU A 142 -6.45 11.23 0.00
N GLU A 143 -6.68 10.05 0.53
CA GLU A 143 -7.99 9.60 0.98
C GLU A 143 -8.12 9.70 2.50
N THR A 144 -9.27 10.20 2.95
CA THR A 144 -9.60 10.38 4.36
C THR A 144 -10.66 9.37 4.80
N PRO A 145 -10.80 9.10 6.10
CA PRO A 145 -11.84 8.21 6.63
C PRO A 145 -13.24 8.71 6.34
#